data_537e4d377a25e348b432905a483b0014
#
_entry.id   537e4d377a25e348b432905a483b0014
#
_cell.length_a   1.000
_cell.length_b   1.000
_cell.length_c   1.000
_cell.angle_alpha   90.00
_cell.angle_beta   90.00
_cell.angle_gamma   90.00
#
_symmetry.space_group_name_H-M   'P 1'
#
loop_
_entity.id
_entity.type
_entity.pdbx_description
1 polymer ?
#
loop_
_entity_poly.entity_id
_entity_poly.type
_entity_poly.pdbx_seq_one_letter_code
_entity_poly.pdbx_strand_id
1 'polypeptide(L)'
;MTRAPLIAHVVYSFSIGGLENGIVNLVNRMPREHWRHVIIALSHVSGRFAERIERDDVRYVELGKRPGHLVRDYPRLHRLFREMRPAIVHTRNLAALEAAVPAWTAGVPVRIHGEHGWSAEDLEGRSLRYRYVRRLYRPFVHRHVALSQHLAEYLQRRVRVPRERISQIYNGVDTERFRASEAREPIAGCPFEAKDEWRVGWVGRMDPVKDPLTLARAFLRARQLSPTAAKRMRLVLVGDGEQREAIATLLDRPRVREHVWFGGERDDIADIMRGLDCFVLPSRAEGISNTILEAMASRLPIIATRVGGNPELIESGLTGVLVRPTDTEALAHAMLAYFTERSMARRHAKAARRIAETRFSLARMVGDYTELYERSLESAGISVRCAQGLAAG
;
A
#
# COMPACT_ATOMS: atom_id res chain seq x y z
N MET A 1 14.02 35.12 -7.20
CA MET A 1 13.43 33.79 -7.51
C MET A 1 12.63 33.32 -6.30
N THR A 2 11.34 33.13 -6.39
CA THR A 2 10.52 32.57 -5.29
C THR A 2 10.94 31.10 -5.09
N ARG A 3 11.30 30.74 -3.87
CA ARG A 3 11.75 29.37 -3.50
C ARG A 3 10.59 28.39 -3.69
N ALA A 4 10.83 27.21 -4.26
CA ALA A 4 9.81 26.18 -4.44
C ALA A 4 9.05 25.87 -3.13
N PRO A 5 7.73 25.65 -3.17
CA PRO A 5 6.91 25.38 -1.99
C PRO A 5 7.40 24.13 -1.25
N LEU A 6 7.41 24.19 0.10
CA LEU A 6 7.80 23.09 0.97
C LEU A 6 6.57 22.28 1.37
N ILE A 7 6.62 20.97 1.17
CA ILE A 7 5.63 20.00 1.65
C ILE A 7 6.18 19.29 2.88
N ALA A 8 5.50 19.37 4.01
CA ALA A 8 5.81 18.61 5.21
C ALA A 8 4.93 17.37 5.28
N HIS A 9 5.53 16.21 5.07
CA HIS A 9 4.87 14.91 5.20
C HIS A 9 4.93 14.45 6.65
N VAL A 10 3.79 14.35 7.32
CA VAL A 10 3.72 13.91 8.73
C VAL A 10 3.18 12.48 8.77
N VAL A 11 3.98 11.58 9.34
CA VAL A 11 3.69 10.15 9.49
C VAL A 11 3.97 9.68 10.92
N TYR A 12 3.41 8.54 11.32
CA TYR A 12 3.70 7.99 12.64
C TYR A 12 5.17 7.55 12.75
N SER A 13 5.63 6.72 11.83
CA SER A 13 7.02 6.32 11.67
C SER A 13 7.39 6.38 10.18
N PHE A 14 8.67 6.49 9.87
CA PHE A 14 9.15 6.39 8.49
C PHE A 14 10.03 5.14 8.36
N SER A 15 9.39 4.01 8.10
CA SER A 15 9.99 2.67 8.04
C SER A 15 9.33 1.82 6.95
N ILE A 16 9.64 0.53 6.88
CA ILE A 16 9.07 -0.36 5.86
C ILE A 16 7.54 -0.43 6.00
N GLY A 17 6.83 0.08 5.00
CA GLY A 17 5.37 0.07 4.94
C GLY A 17 4.84 0.56 3.61
N GLY A 18 3.58 0.20 3.31
CA GLY A 18 2.95 0.58 2.03
C GLY A 18 2.71 2.08 1.89
N LEU A 19 2.35 2.75 2.98
CA LEU A 19 2.17 4.20 3.05
C LEU A 19 3.50 4.92 2.83
N GLU A 20 4.54 4.50 3.54
CA GLU A 20 5.88 5.08 3.51
C GLU A 20 6.52 4.90 2.13
N ASN A 21 6.33 3.72 1.50
CA ASN A 21 6.71 3.51 0.10
C ASN A 21 6.01 4.48 -0.86
N GLY A 22 4.75 4.79 -0.62
CA GLY A 22 4.02 5.81 -1.38
C GLY A 22 4.67 7.19 -1.27
N ILE A 23 5.18 7.57 -0.10
CA ILE A 23 5.92 8.83 0.10
C ILE A 23 7.25 8.80 -0.64
N VAL A 24 8.03 7.71 -0.51
CA VAL A 24 9.30 7.53 -1.23
C VAL A 24 9.08 7.72 -2.74
N ASN A 25 8.11 7.01 -3.30
CA ASN A 25 7.77 7.10 -4.72
C ASN A 25 7.36 8.52 -5.15
N LEU A 26 6.56 9.20 -4.32
CA LEU A 26 6.12 10.57 -4.59
C LEU A 26 7.30 11.54 -4.56
N VAL A 27 8.12 11.50 -3.51
CA VAL A 27 9.25 12.40 -3.30
C VAL A 27 10.31 12.23 -4.40
N ASN A 28 10.65 11.00 -4.78
CA ASN A 28 11.66 10.72 -5.80
C ASN A 28 11.23 11.17 -7.20
N ARG A 29 9.92 11.24 -7.48
CA ARG A 29 9.40 11.55 -8.83
C ARG A 29 8.88 12.96 -9.00
N MET A 30 8.67 13.71 -7.90
CA MET A 30 8.30 15.14 -8.01
C MET A 30 9.53 15.98 -8.35
N PRO A 31 9.45 16.90 -9.36
CA PRO A 31 10.59 17.73 -9.77
C PRO A 31 11.13 18.60 -8.62
N ARG A 32 12.45 18.61 -8.43
CA ARG A 32 13.15 19.39 -7.36
C ARG A 32 12.93 20.90 -7.51
N GLU A 33 12.82 21.35 -8.71
CA GLU A 33 12.65 22.76 -9.06
C GLU A 33 11.26 23.28 -8.62
N HIS A 34 10.29 22.37 -8.55
CA HIS A 34 8.90 22.72 -8.25
C HIS A 34 8.50 22.37 -6.82
N TRP A 35 9.15 21.38 -6.18
CA TRP A 35 8.73 20.87 -4.88
C TRP A 35 9.90 20.54 -3.96
N ARG A 36 9.84 21.06 -2.74
CA ARG A 36 10.73 20.66 -1.64
C ARG A 36 9.97 19.81 -0.65
N HIS A 37 10.66 18.91 0.01
CA HIS A 37 10.05 17.97 0.94
C HIS A 37 10.76 17.93 2.28
N VAL A 38 9.98 17.75 3.36
CA VAL A 38 10.45 17.36 4.69
C VAL A 38 9.58 16.22 5.19
N ILE A 39 10.20 15.21 5.79
CA ILE A 39 9.53 14.08 6.41
C ILE A 39 9.62 14.25 7.91
N ILE A 40 8.46 14.32 8.57
CA ILE A 40 8.31 14.44 10.01
C ILE A 40 7.71 13.13 10.52
N ALA A 41 8.54 12.30 11.14
CA ALA A 41 8.13 11.10 11.83
C ALA A 41 7.79 11.43 13.29
N LEU A 42 6.58 11.07 13.71
CA LEU A 42 6.17 11.29 15.11
C LEU A 42 6.95 10.39 16.06
N SER A 43 7.29 9.16 15.65
CA SER A 43 8.12 8.24 16.44
C SER A 43 9.57 8.26 15.97
N HIS A 44 9.91 7.51 14.91
CA HIS A 44 11.28 7.32 14.44
C HIS A 44 11.37 7.27 12.91
N VAL A 45 12.57 7.51 12.39
CA VAL A 45 12.97 7.31 10.99
C VAL A 45 13.95 6.13 10.93
N SER A 46 13.64 5.12 10.13
CA SER A 46 14.58 4.03 9.83
C SER A 46 15.62 4.53 8.83
N GLY A 47 16.90 4.59 9.19
CA GLY A 47 17.98 5.03 8.31
C GLY A 47 18.02 4.22 7.01
N ARG A 48 18.03 2.88 7.10
CA ARG A 48 17.99 1.97 5.95
C ARG A 48 16.79 2.23 5.03
N PHE A 49 15.63 2.61 5.58
CA PHE A 49 14.46 2.91 4.77
C PHE A 49 14.55 4.30 4.14
N ALA A 50 15.12 5.27 4.86
CA ALA A 50 15.33 6.64 4.37
C ALA A 50 16.28 6.70 3.17
N GLU A 51 17.26 5.79 3.07
CA GLU A 51 18.16 5.63 1.92
C GLU A 51 17.44 5.35 0.58
N ARG A 52 16.18 4.93 0.62
CA ARG A 52 15.34 4.75 -0.58
C ARG A 52 14.89 6.07 -1.21
N ILE A 53 15.05 7.19 -0.50
CA ILE A 53 14.87 8.54 -1.07
C ILE A 53 16.18 8.93 -1.75
N GLU A 54 16.11 9.04 -3.08
CA GLU A 54 17.26 9.33 -3.97
C GLU A 54 17.62 10.83 -4.00
N ARG A 55 16.84 11.67 -3.28
CA ARG A 55 17.03 13.12 -3.20
C ARG A 55 17.83 13.48 -1.96
N ASP A 56 18.85 14.30 -2.15
CA ASP A 56 19.74 14.84 -1.10
C ASP A 56 19.20 16.11 -0.40
N ASP A 57 18.15 16.72 -0.98
CA ASP A 57 17.53 17.96 -0.46
C ASP A 57 16.35 17.69 0.50
N VAL A 58 16.10 16.43 0.90
CA VAL A 58 15.01 16.04 1.80
C VAL A 58 15.49 16.04 3.24
N ARG A 59 14.81 16.81 4.08
CA ARG A 59 15.08 16.85 5.53
C ARG A 59 14.22 15.85 6.28
N TYR A 60 14.79 15.19 7.28
CA TYR A 60 14.09 14.30 8.20
C TYR A 60 14.02 14.91 9.59
N VAL A 61 12.89 14.77 10.28
CA VAL A 61 12.69 15.20 11.66
C VAL A 61 12.02 14.07 12.43
N GLU A 62 12.66 13.68 13.52
CA GLU A 62 12.08 12.74 14.49
C GLU A 62 11.57 13.51 15.71
N LEU A 63 10.32 13.25 16.10
CA LEU A 63 9.77 13.84 17.31
C LEU A 63 10.01 12.97 18.55
N GLY A 64 10.24 11.68 18.39
CA GLY A 64 10.40 10.75 19.51
C GLY A 64 9.15 10.71 20.41
N LYS A 65 7.97 10.83 19.80
CA LYS A 65 6.67 10.87 20.50
C LYS A 65 6.49 9.65 21.39
N ARG A 66 6.15 9.88 22.63
CA ARG A 66 5.74 8.81 23.56
C ARG A 66 4.37 8.25 23.19
N PRO A 67 4.02 7.01 23.59
CA PRO A 67 2.68 6.47 23.42
C PRO A 67 1.59 7.42 23.97
N GLY A 68 0.43 7.47 23.29
CA GLY A 68 -0.69 8.34 23.67
C GLY A 68 -0.98 9.46 22.66
N HIS A 69 -1.75 10.47 23.08
CA HIS A 69 -2.14 11.60 22.23
C HIS A 69 -0.97 12.55 21.91
N LEU A 70 -1.03 13.21 20.76
CA LEU A 70 0.01 14.13 20.27
C LEU A 70 -0.03 15.52 20.96
N VAL A 71 -1.07 15.81 21.78
CA VAL A 71 -1.27 17.14 22.39
C VAL A 71 -0.06 17.67 23.15
N ARG A 72 0.72 16.80 23.79
CA ARG A 72 1.95 17.18 24.51
C ARG A 72 3.05 17.72 23.56
N ASP A 73 3.03 17.28 22.31
CA ASP A 73 4.00 17.67 21.29
C ASP A 73 3.53 18.88 20.45
N TYR A 74 2.32 19.40 20.68
CA TYR A 74 1.78 20.55 19.94
C TYR A 74 2.68 21.78 19.96
N PRO A 75 3.25 22.23 21.12
CA PRO A 75 4.14 23.38 21.13
C PRO A 75 5.39 23.17 20.29
N ARG A 76 5.94 21.94 20.29
CA ARG A 76 7.13 21.59 19.49
C ARG A 76 6.81 21.57 18.00
N LEU A 77 5.69 20.96 17.59
CA LEU A 77 5.21 20.95 16.20
C LEU A 77 4.86 22.35 15.71
N HIS A 78 4.17 23.16 16.53
CA HIS A 78 3.86 24.55 16.20
C HIS A 78 5.14 25.36 15.91
N ARG A 79 6.15 25.28 16.79
CA ARG A 79 7.44 25.94 16.60
C ARG A 79 8.11 25.45 15.31
N LEU A 80 8.15 24.13 15.08
CA LEU A 80 8.74 23.52 13.90
C LEU A 80 8.08 24.05 12.61
N PHE A 81 6.74 24.12 12.57
CA PHE A 81 6.03 24.63 11.40
C PHE A 81 6.24 26.14 11.22
N ARG A 82 6.35 26.91 12.30
CA ARG A 82 6.68 28.35 12.23
C ARG A 82 8.08 28.60 11.68
N GLU A 83 9.05 27.79 12.05
CA GLU A 83 10.44 27.89 11.59
C GLU A 83 10.57 27.44 10.12
N MET A 84 10.01 26.29 9.77
CA MET A 84 10.11 25.71 8.42
C MET A 84 9.22 26.41 7.38
N ARG A 85 8.10 27.01 7.82
CA ARG A 85 7.10 27.66 6.98
C ARG A 85 6.68 26.77 5.79
N PRO A 86 6.19 25.52 6.01
CA PRO A 86 5.73 24.72 4.92
C PRO A 86 4.50 25.33 4.25
N ALA A 87 4.44 25.27 2.93
CA ALA A 87 3.25 25.67 2.16
C ALA A 87 2.13 24.65 2.33
N ILE A 88 2.51 23.37 2.49
CA ILE A 88 1.58 22.26 2.69
C ILE A 88 2.05 21.40 3.89
N VAL A 89 1.13 21.09 4.79
CA VAL A 89 1.28 19.97 5.74
C VAL A 89 0.36 18.85 5.30
N HIS A 90 0.94 17.68 5.00
CA HIS A 90 0.21 16.48 4.61
C HIS A 90 0.38 15.39 5.66
N THR A 91 -0.62 15.24 6.51
CA THR A 91 -0.69 14.21 7.55
C THR A 91 -1.26 12.90 6.97
N ARG A 92 -0.78 11.74 7.42
CA ARG A 92 -1.23 10.45 6.90
C ARG A 92 -1.64 9.50 8.01
N ASN A 93 -2.79 8.87 7.83
CA ASN A 93 -3.48 8.02 8.78
C ASN A 93 -3.82 8.70 10.11
N LEU A 94 -4.68 8.07 10.87
CA LEU A 94 -5.23 8.61 12.11
C LEU A 94 -4.16 9.06 13.11
N ALA A 95 -3.05 8.33 13.20
CA ALA A 95 -1.96 8.63 14.14
C ALA A 95 -1.30 9.99 13.90
N ALA A 96 -1.30 10.50 12.66
CA ALA A 96 -0.74 11.80 12.32
C ALA A 96 -1.80 12.92 12.21
N LEU A 97 -3.09 12.59 12.24
CA LEU A 97 -4.18 13.55 12.04
C LEU A 97 -4.14 14.71 13.06
N GLU A 98 -3.77 14.42 14.31
CA GLU A 98 -3.69 15.44 15.37
C GLU A 98 -2.70 16.57 15.04
N ALA A 99 -1.70 16.34 14.17
CA ALA A 99 -0.75 17.36 13.74
C ALA A 99 -1.40 18.49 12.88
N ALA A 100 -2.64 18.29 12.42
CA ALA A 100 -3.40 19.34 11.72
C ALA A 100 -3.66 20.57 12.60
N VAL A 101 -3.79 20.40 13.94
CA VAL A 101 -4.02 21.51 14.88
C VAL A 101 -2.79 22.41 15.01
N PRO A 102 -1.59 21.91 15.38
CA PRO A 102 -0.39 22.76 15.42
C PRO A 102 -0.03 23.33 14.04
N ALA A 103 -0.35 22.67 12.93
CA ALA A 103 -0.19 23.24 11.60
C ALA A 103 -1.16 24.43 11.37
N TRP A 104 -2.40 24.31 11.82
CA TRP A 104 -3.38 25.41 11.76
C TRP A 104 -2.94 26.60 12.63
N THR A 105 -2.56 26.39 13.88
CA THR A 105 -2.12 27.45 14.78
C THR A 105 -0.82 28.12 14.32
N ALA A 106 0.05 27.39 13.61
CA ALA A 106 1.26 27.93 13.00
C ALA A 106 1.01 28.74 11.71
N GLY A 107 -0.25 28.80 11.23
CA GLY A 107 -0.61 29.54 10.02
C GLY A 107 -0.20 28.82 8.72
N VAL A 108 -0.05 27.49 8.72
CA VAL A 108 0.23 26.74 7.49
C VAL A 108 -0.93 26.89 6.51
N PRO A 109 -0.69 27.40 5.27
CA PRO A 109 -1.76 27.75 4.35
C PRO A 109 -2.63 26.56 3.94
N VAL A 110 -2.00 25.41 3.62
CA VAL A 110 -2.68 24.22 3.15
C VAL A 110 -2.44 23.04 4.09
N ARG A 111 -3.51 22.40 4.55
CA ARG A 111 -3.47 21.22 5.41
C ARG A 111 -4.27 20.09 4.77
N ILE A 112 -3.58 19.01 4.42
CA ILE A 112 -4.12 17.83 3.75
C ILE A 112 -4.02 16.66 4.70
N HIS A 113 -5.02 15.78 4.71
CA HIS A 113 -5.00 14.53 5.45
C HIS A 113 -5.31 13.34 4.56
N GLY A 114 -4.44 12.33 4.56
CA GLY A 114 -4.61 11.08 3.79
C GLY A 114 -5.01 9.92 4.67
N GLU A 115 -6.09 9.22 4.29
CA GLU A 115 -6.47 7.92 4.85
C GLU A 115 -5.96 6.82 3.92
N HIS A 116 -5.02 6.00 4.45
CA HIS A 116 -4.29 5.00 3.68
C HIS A 116 -4.70 3.55 3.99
N GLY A 117 -5.72 3.34 4.81
CA GLY A 117 -6.23 2.02 5.17
C GLY A 117 -6.71 1.96 6.61
N TRP A 118 -6.95 0.75 7.07
CA TRP A 118 -7.50 0.45 8.38
C TRP A 118 -6.41 -0.09 9.32
N SER A 119 -6.48 0.27 10.59
CA SER A 119 -5.70 -0.40 11.64
C SER A 119 -6.42 -1.67 12.12
N ALA A 120 -5.69 -2.57 12.78
CA ALA A 120 -6.26 -3.75 13.40
C ALA A 120 -7.36 -3.41 14.44
N GLU A 121 -7.23 -2.24 15.06
CA GLU A 121 -8.16 -1.74 16.09
C GLU A 121 -9.39 -1.03 15.50
N ASP A 122 -9.37 -0.71 14.19
CA ASP A 122 -10.45 0.01 13.50
C ASP A 122 -10.73 -0.62 12.13
N LEU A 123 -10.91 -1.93 12.08
CA LEU A 123 -11.23 -2.65 10.85
C LEU A 123 -12.51 -2.07 10.21
N GLU A 124 -12.40 -1.69 8.94
CA GLU A 124 -13.48 -1.10 8.14
C GLU A 124 -14.10 0.19 8.74
N GLY A 125 -13.38 0.88 9.65
CA GLY A 125 -13.85 2.13 10.26
C GLY A 125 -15.08 1.94 11.17
N ARG A 126 -15.21 0.75 11.78
CA ARG A 126 -16.37 0.44 12.66
C ARG A 126 -16.27 1.11 14.02
N SER A 127 -15.08 1.49 14.48
CA SER A 127 -14.88 2.13 15.78
C SER A 127 -15.53 3.51 15.85
N LEU A 128 -16.50 3.67 16.75
CA LEU A 128 -17.13 4.96 17.02
C LEU A 128 -16.11 6.00 17.52
N ARG A 129 -15.20 5.56 18.41
CA ARG A 129 -14.15 6.40 18.99
C ARG A 129 -13.29 7.05 17.89
N TYR A 130 -12.73 6.25 16.97
CA TYR A 130 -11.88 6.75 15.91
C TYR A 130 -12.65 7.58 14.89
N ARG A 131 -13.94 7.30 14.66
CA ARG A 131 -14.81 8.14 13.85
C ARG A 131 -15.03 9.51 14.48
N TYR A 132 -15.26 9.58 15.79
CA TYR A 132 -15.39 10.86 16.49
C TYR A 132 -14.09 11.66 16.48
N VAL A 133 -12.94 11.02 16.64
CA VAL A 133 -11.63 11.66 16.51
C VAL A 133 -11.48 12.29 15.12
N ARG A 134 -11.76 11.54 14.04
CA ARG A 134 -11.71 12.10 12.67
C ARG A 134 -12.66 13.30 12.50
N ARG A 135 -13.86 13.25 13.07
CA ARG A 135 -14.81 14.39 13.02
C ARG A 135 -14.30 15.61 13.80
N LEU A 136 -13.68 15.40 14.96
CA LEU A 136 -13.14 16.47 15.80
C LEU A 136 -12.02 17.24 15.07
N TYR A 137 -11.13 16.53 14.38
CA TYR A 137 -10.01 17.15 13.66
C TYR A 137 -10.37 17.64 12.25
N ARG A 138 -11.49 17.22 11.68
CA ARG A 138 -11.95 17.64 10.34
C ARG A 138 -11.91 19.14 10.07
N PRO A 139 -12.30 20.05 10.99
CA PRO A 139 -12.27 21.50 10.72
C PRO A 139 -10.87 22.04 10.44
N PHE A 140 -9.83 21.40 10.92
CA PHE A 140 -8.44 21.82 10.75
C PHE A 140 -7.81 21.34 9.43
N VAL A 141 -8.54 20.53 8.65
CA VAL A 141 -8.09 19.94 7.38
C VAL A 141 -8.84 20.57 6.22
N HIS A 142 -8.10 21.06 5.21
CA HIS A 142 -8.70 21.66 4.00
C HIS A 142 -9.14 20.59 2.99
N ARG A 143 -8.30 19.57 2.77
CA ARG A 143 -8.53 18.49 1.82
C ARG A 143 -8.26 17.14 2.46
N HIS A 144 -9.06 16.14 2.11
CA HIS A 144 -8.87 14.75 2.51
C HIS A 144 -8.53 13.91 1.29
N VAL A 145 -7.50 13.09 1.38
CA VAL A 145 -7.14 12.10 0.35
C VAL A 145 -7.61 10.72 0.82
N ALA A 146 -8.33 10.03 -0.03
CA ALA A 146 -8.74 8.65 0.17
C ALA A 146 -8.05 7.75 -0.87
N LEU A 147 -7.40 6.68 -0.45
CA LEU A 147 -6.74 5.74 -1.37
C LEU A 147 -7.70 4.90 -2.20
N SER A 148 -8.97 4.81 -1.80
CA SER A 148 -9.99 4.01 -2.49
C SER A 148 -11.33 4.72 -2.46
N GLN A 149 -12.23 4.34 -3.36
CA GLN A 149 -13.62 4.79 -3.34
C GLN A 149 -14.31 4.37 -2.03
N HIS A 150 -14.01 3.16 -1.55
CA HIS A 150 -14.49 2.67 -0.26
C HIS A 150 -14.11 3.61 0.90
N LEU A 151 -12.86 4.06 0.96
CA LEU A 151 -12.40 5.05 1.95
C LEU A 151 -13.03 6.43 1.72
N ALA A 152 -13.20 6.87 0.47
CA ALA A 152 -13.88 8.13 0.16
C ALA A 152 -15.33 8.12 0.64
N GLU A 153 -16.07 7.03 0.42
CA GLU A 153 -17.42 6.87 0.94
C GLU A 153 -17.48 6.86 2.47
N TYR A 154 -16.52 6.20 3.13
CA TYR A 154 -16.39 6.25 4.58
C TYR A 154 -16.19 7.67 5.09
N LEU A 155 -15.26 8.42 4.50
CA LEU A 155 -15.02 9.84 4.86
C LEU A 155 -16.28 10.68 4.66
N GLN A 156 -16.99 10.51 3.56
CA GLN A 156 -18.20 11.26 3.26
C GLN A 156 -19.34 10.87 4.19
N ARG A 157 -19.69 9.58 4.27
CA ARG A 157 -20.90 9.10 4.95
C ARG A 157 -20.72 8.99 6.48
N ARG A 158 -19.54 8.54 6.94
CA ARG A 158 -19.29 8.25 8.36
C ARG A 158 -18.57 9.39 9.08
N VAL A 159 -17.55 9.99 8.47
CA VAL A 159 -16.81 11.13 9.04
C VAL A 159 -17.52 12.45 8.74
N ARG A 160 -18.41 12.50 7.71
CA ARG A 160 -19.15 13.68 7.24
C ARG A 160 -18.23 14.75 6.65
N VAL A 161 -17.19 14.33 5.93
CA VAL A 161 -16.38 15.24 5.13
C VAL A 161 -17.19 15.64 3.89
N PRO A 162 -17.31 16.93 3.56
CA PRO A 162 -17.96 17.39 2.32
C PRO A 162 -17.28 16.77 1.08
N ARG A 163 -18.07 16.35 0.08
CA ARG A 163 -17.56 15.64 -1.10
C ARG A 163 -16.49 16.43 -1.86
N GLU A 164 -16.68 17.74 -1.95
CA GLU A 164 -15.77 18.68 -2.61
C GLU A 164 -14.41 18.82 -1.89
N ARG A 165 -14.30 18.35 -0.65
CA ARG A 165 -13.04 18.30 0.13
C ARG A 165 -12.37 16.92 0.09
N ILE A 166 -12.93 15.96 -0.62
CA ILE A 166 -12.37 14.60 -0.75
C ILE A 166 -11.79 14.45 -2.15
N SER A 167 -10.51 14.12 -2.21
CA SER A 167 -9.82 13.69 -3.42
C SER A 167 -9.52 12.19 -3.31
N GLN A 168 -9.94 11.40 -4.29
CA GLN A 168 -9.62 9.99 -4.32
C GLN A 168 -8.40 9.80 -5.23
N ILE A 169 -7.30 9.27 -4.66
CA ILE A 169 -6.03 9.04 -5.36
C ILE A 169 -5.55 7.64 -5.00
N TYR A 170 -5.46 6.76 -6.00
CA TYR A 170 -4.93 5.41 -5.81
C TYR A 170 -3.41 5.41 -5.60
N ASN A 171 -2.91 4.39 -4.91
CA ASN A 171 -1.48 4.11 -4.95
C ASN A 171 -1.04 3.75 -6.37
N GLY A 172 0.18 4.12 -6.70
CA GLY A 172 0.81 3.76 -7.96
C GLY A 172 1.81 2.61 -7.79
N VAL A 173 1.99 1.84 -8.85
CA VAL A 173 3.02 0.81 -8.96
C VAL A 173 4.04 1.16 -10.04
N ASP A 174 5.30 0.85 -9.76
CA ASP A 174 6.40 0.95 -10.71
C ASP A 174 6.33 -0.21 -11.71
N THR A 175 5.78 0.05 -12.88
CA THR A 175 5.56 -0.97 -13.92
C THR A 175 6.84 -1.36 -14.68
N GLU A 176 7.94 -0.63 -14.51
CA GLU A 176 9.26 -0.97 -15.04
C GLU A 176 9.99 -1.93 -14.09
N ARG A 177 9.99 -1.60 -12.80
CA ARG A 177 10.52 -2.45 -11.75
C ARG A 177 9.76 -3.77 -11.65
N PHE A 178 8.41 -3.71 -11.59
CA PHE A 178 7.50 -4.86 -11.57
C PHE A 178 7.08 -5.21 -13.00
N ARG A 179 8.04 -5.61 -13.82
CA ARG A 179 7.82 -5.97 -15.22
C ARG A 179 7.29 -7.40 -15.38
N ALA A 180 6.60 -7.63 -16.45
CA ALA A 180 6.25 -8.99 -16.86
C ALA A 180 7.50 -9.75 -17.32
N SER A 181 7.52 -11.07 -17.06
CA SER A 181 8.52 -11.98 -17.65
C SER A 181 7.85 -12.96 -18.62
N GLU A 182 8.53 -13.31 -19.69
CA GLU A 182 8.07 -14.31 -20.66
C GLU A 182 8.13 -15.73 -20.09
N ALA A 183 9.14 -15.99 -19.24
CA ALA A 183 9.32 -17.24 -18.55
C ALA A 183 9.44 -16.99 -17.05
N ARG A 184 9.04 -17.97 -16.25
CA ARG A 184 9.21 -17.92 -14.80
C ARG A 184 10.70 -17.83 -14.45
N GLU A 185 11.07 -16.78 -13.69
CA GLU A 185 12.44 -16.55 -13.24
C GLU A 185 12.78 -17.35 -11.98
N PRO A 186 14.05 -17.69 -11.71
CA PRO A 186 14.45 -18.26 -10.44
C PRO A 186 14.28 -17.23 -9.31
N ILE A 187 13.93 -17.70 -8.11
CA ILE A 187 13.88 -16.86 -6.91
C ILE A 187 15.12 -17.21 -6.06
N ALA A 188 15.94 -16.21 -5.76
CA ALA A 188 17.17 -16.42 -5.00
C ALA A 188 16.88 -17.09 -3.64
N GLY A 189 17.54 -18.22 -3.36
CA GLY A 189 17.40 -18.99 -2.14
C GLY A 189 16.11 -19.81 -2.03
N CYS A 190 15.24 -19.81 -3.05
CA CYS A 190 14.06 -20.66 -3.10
C CYS A 190 14.46 -22.07 -3.60
N PRO A 191 14.08 -23.16 -2.89
CA PRO A 191 14.47 -24.51 -3.28
C PRO A 191 13.67 -25.08 -4.46
N PHE A 192 12.69 -24.34 -4.97
CA PHE A 192 11.78 -24.79 -6.03
C PHE A 192 12.30 -24.39 -7.40
N GLU A 193 12.93 -25.30 -8.12
CA GLU A 193 13.55 -25.03 -9.44
C GLU A 193 12.93 -25.81 -10.60
N ALA A 194 12.18 -26.89 -10.30
CA ALA A 194 11.64 -27.74 -11.35
C ALA A 194 10.59 -27.00 -12.22
N LYS A 195 10.68 -27.21 -13.55
CA LYS A 195 9.82 -26.52 -14.53
C LYS A 195 8.34 -26.88 -14.39
N ASP A 196 8.02 -28.07 -13.90
CA ASP A 196 6.67 -28.58 -13.72
C ASP A 196 6.04 -28.16 -12.38
N GLU A 197 6.80 -27.56 -11.45
CA GLU A 197 6.29 -26.98 -10.21
C GLU A 197 5.43 -25.75 -10.50
N TRP A 198 4.43 -25.52 -9.65
CA TRP A 198 3.56 -24.36 -9.70
C TRP A 198 3.62 -23.59 -8.38
N ARG A 199 4.18 -22.40 -8.41
CA ARG A 199 4.47 -21.58 -7.23
C ARG A 199 3.35 -20.62 -6.95
N VAL A 200 2.64 -20.86 -5.84
CA VAL A 200 1.67 -19.93 -5.26
C VAL A 200 2.42 -19.02 -4.28
N GLY A 201 2.42 -17.73 -4.54
CA GLY A 201 3.13 -16.76 -3.74
C GLY A 201 2.22 -15.88 -2.90
N TRP A 202 2.74 -15.49 -1.75
CA TRP A 202 2.20 -14.49 -0.85
C TRP A 202 3.33 -13.59 -0.35
N VAL A 203 3.08 -12.28 -0.28
CA VAL A 203 4.04 -11.28 0.22
C VAL A 203 3.34 -10.34 1.17
N GLY A 204 3.86 -10.19 2.38
CA GLY A 204 3.30 -9.27 3.36
C GLY A 204 3.77 -9.51 4.79
N ARG A 205 3.23 -8.75 5.73
CA ARG A 205 3.41 -9.01 7.16
C ARG A 205 2.54 -10.18 7.58
N MET A 206 3.12 -11.13 8.32
CA MET A 206 2.39 -12.31 8.82
C MET A 206 1.57 -11.93 10.07
N ASP A 207 0.55 -11.08 9.87
CA ASP A 207 -0.36 -10.62 10.90
C ASP A 207 -1.82 -11.06 10.63
N PRO A 208 -2.73 -10.99 11.62
CA PRO A 208 -4.13 -11.41 11.47
C PRO A 208 -4.91 -10.61 10.41
N VAL A 209 -4.49 -9.39 10.10
CA VAL A 209 -5.16 -8.56 9.08
C VAL A 209 -4.84 -9.07 7.68
N LYS A 210 -3.61 -9.52 7.45
CA LYS A 210 -3.16 -10.12 6.18
C LYS A 210 -3.56 -11.59 6.05
N ASP A 211 -3.86 -12.25 7.15
CA ASP A 211 -4.40 -13.62 7.28
C ASP A 211 -3.71 -14.71 6.44
N PRO A 212 -2.38 -14.79 6.42
CA PRO A 212 -1.66 -15.85 5.69
C PRO A 212 -2.01 -17.26 6.20
N LEU A 213 -2.58 -17.37 7.40
CA LEU A 213 -3.03 -18.62 7.97
C LEU A 213 -4.20 -19.24 7.17
N THR A 214 -5.12 -18.41 6.67
CA THR A 214 -6.19 -18.87 5.75
C THR A 214 -5.59 -19.38 4.44
N LEU A 215 -4.54 -18.76 3.88
CA LEU A 215 -3.84 -19.28 2.71
C LEU A 215 -3.18 -20.63 2.98
N ALA A 216 -2.51 -20.78 4.14
CA ALA A 216 -1.88 -22.04 4.52
C ALA A 216 -2.92 -23.19 4.61
N ARG A 217 -4.09 -22.93 5.18
CA ARG A 217 -5.20 -23.89 5.21
C ARG A 217 -5.72 -24.18 3.80
N ALA A 218 -5.89 -23.18 2.95
CA ALA A 218 -6.35 -23.34 1.57
C ALA A 218 -5.34 -24.16 0.73
N PHE A 219 -4.05 -23.97 0.95
CA PHE A 219 -3.00 -24.76 0.32
C PHE A 219 -3.10 -26.24 0.70
N LEU A 220 -3.29 -26.54 1.98
CA LEU A 220 -3.52 -27.92 2.45
C LEU A 220 -4.78 -28.52 1.82
N ARG A 221 -5.86 -27.72 1.75
CA ARG A 221 -7.12 -28.16 1.16
C ARG A 221 -7.01 -28.43 -0.33
N ALA A 222 -6.36 -27.57 -1.08
CA ALA A 222 -6.12 -27.78 -2.51
C ALA A 222 -5.33 -29.07 -2.79
N ARG A 223 -4.34 -29.39 -1.95
CA ARG A 223 -3.57 -30.63 -2.04
C ARG A 223 -4.39 -31.87 -1.72
N GLN A 224 -5.37 -31.78 -0.81
CA GLN A 224 -6.31 -32.87 -0.51
C GLN A 224 -7.27 -33.14 -1.68
N LEU A 225 -7.73 -32.07 -2.33
CA LEU A 225 -8.68 -32.13 -3.44
C LEU A 225 -8.08 -32.64 -4.76
N SER A 226 -6.74 -32.48 -4.94
CA SER A 226 -6.07 -32.84 -6.19
C SER A 226 -4.71 -33.50 -5.93
N PRO A 227 -4.57 -34.81 -6.25
CA PRO A 227 -3.28 -35.51 -6.17
C PRO A 227 -2.18 -34.85 -7.03
N THR A 228 -2.55 -34.28 -8.18
CA THR A 228 -1.62 -33.57 -9.06
C THR A 228 -1.15 -32.28 -8.41
N ALA A 229 -2.05 -31.51 -7.80
CA ALA A 229 -1.69 -30.32 -7.05
C ALA A 229 -0.81 -30.66 -5.83
N ALA A 230 -1.11 -31.79 -5.15
CA ALA A 230 -0.27 -32.26 -4.03
C ALA A 230 1.19 -32.51 -4.41
N LYS A 231 1.44 -32.97 -5.64
CA LYS A 231 2.81 -33.22 -6.15
C LYS A 231 3.51 -31.96 -6.66
N ARG A 232 2.78 -31.06 -7.34
CA ARG A 232 3.37 -29.99 -8.15
C ARG A 232 3.22 -28.58 -7.55
N MET A 233 2.22 -28.36 -6.68
CA MET A 233 1.98 -27.04 -6.08
C MET A 233 2.99 -26.75 -4.97
N ARG A 234 3.57 -25.55 -5.02
CA ARG A 234 4.54 -25.04 -4.04
C ARG A 234 3.98 -23.75 -3.42
N LEU A 235 4.18 -23.57 -2.13
CA LEU A 235 3.80 -22.38 -1.41
C LEU A 235 5.04 -21.55 -1.07
N VAL A 236 5.05 -20.31 -1.54
CA VAL A 236 6.10 -19.32 -1.31
C VAL A 236 5.55 -18.23 -0.40
N LEU A 237 6.07 -18.13 0.83
CA LEU A 237 5.65 -17.17 1.84
C LEU A 237 6.79 -16.20 2.12
N VAL A 238 6.60 -14.91 1.79
CA VAL A 238 7.61 -13.87 1.91
C VAL A 238 7.15 -12.80 2.89
N GLY A 239 7.97 -12.55 3.90
CA GLY A 239 7.71 -11.65 5.01
C GLY A 239 7.82 -12.35 6.34
N ASP A 240 7.56 -11.60 7.42
CA ASP A 240 7.60 -12.09 8.80
C ASP A 240 6.45 -11.50 9.63
N GLY A 241 6.29 -11.96 10.86
CA GLY A 241 5.29 -11.45 11.79
C GLY A 241 4.79 -12.50 12.78
N GLU A 242 3.88 -12.09 13.64
CA GLU A 242 3.39 -12.88 14.78
C GLU A 242 2.72 -14.21 14.41
N GLN A 243 2.18 -14.34 13.19
CA GLN A 243 1.55 -15.60 12.73
C GLN A 243 2.53 -16.59 12.11
N ARG A 244 3.81 -16.26 11.95
CA ARG A 244 4.79 -17.11 11.27
C ARG A 244 4.92 -18.49 11.91
N GLU A 245 5.02 -18.54 13.24
CA GLU A 245 5.16 -19.80 13.98
C GLU A 245 3.90 -20.67 13.85
N ALA A 246 2.71 -20.07 13.95
CA ALA A 246 1.44 -20.78 13.79
C ALA A 246 1.30 -21.39 12.38
N ILE A 247 1.75 -20.66 11.35
CA ILE A 247 1.74 -21.13 9.97
C ILE A 247 2.76 -22.27 9.79
N ALA A 248 3.96 -22.12 10.31
CA ALA A 248 5.00 -23.13 10.25
C ALA A 248 4.53 -24.44 10.90
N THR A 249 3.96 -24.36 12.09
CA THR A 249 3.39 -25.51 12.82
C THR A 249 2.26 -26.19 12.03
N LEU A 250 1.35 -25.40 11.42
CA LEU A 250 0.25 -25.92 10.61
C LEU A 250 0.77 -26.72 9.40
N LEU A 251 1.86 -26.24 8.78
CA LEU A 251 2.45 -26.81 7.56
C LEU A 251 3.55 -27.84 7.84
N ASP A 252 3.97 -28.02 9.08
CA ASP A 252 4.96 -29.05 9.49
C ASP A 252 4.31 -30.43 9.54
N ARG A 253 3.96 -30.92 8.36
CA ARG A 253 3.35 -32.25 8.16
C ARG A 253 4.16 -33.05 7.17
N PRO A 254 4.22 -34.41 7.32
CA PRO A 254 4.85 -35.28 6.33
C PRO A 254 4.29 -34.99 4.93
N ARG A 255 5.17 -34.92 3.94
CA ARG A 255 4.83 -34.66 2.53
C ARG A 255 4.20 -33.27 2.24
N VAL A 256 4.26 -32.34 3.20
CA VAL A 256 3.82 -30.94 3.01
C VAL A 256 5.00 -29.99 3.16
N ARG A 257 5.80 -30.13 4.20
CA ARG A 257 6.92 -29.24 4.54
C ARG A 257 7.88 -29.01 3.37
N GLU A 258 8.19 -30.05 2.61
CA GLU A 258 9.06 -30.01 1.42
C GLU A 258 8.47 -29.19 0.24
N HIS A 259 7.19 -28.80 0.33
CA HIS A 259 6.49 -28.01 -0.65
C HIS A 259 6.25 -26.55 -0.22
N VAL A 260 6.82 -26.13 0.91
CA VAL A 260 6.65 -24.80 1.47
C VAL A 260 8.00 -24.14 1.68
N TRP A 261 8.13 -22.91 1.25
CA TRP A 261 9.30 -22.08 1.50
C TRP A 261 8.91 -20.78 2.21
N PHE A 262 9.60 -20.51 3.32
CA PHE A 262 9.53 -19.25 4.05
C PHE A 262 10.73 -18.39 3.66
N GLY A 263 10.52 -17.39 2.82
CA GLY A 263 11.58 -16.51 2.31
C GLY A 263 12.06 -15.46 3.31
N GLY A 264 11.34 -15.27 4.45
CA GLY A 264 11.63 -14.19 5.40
C GLY A 264 11.36 -12.79 4.81
N GLU A 265 11.89 -11.76 5.45
CA GLU A 265 11.84 -10.39 4.93
C GLU A 265 12.81 -10.23 3.75
N ARG A 266 12.32 -9.64 2.66
CA ARG A 266 13.04 -9.51 1.39
C ARG A 266 12.90 -8.11 0.81
N ASP A 267 13.92 -7.66 0.09
CA ASP A 267 13.94 -6.37 -0.65
C ASP A 267 13.76 -6.58 -2.18
N ASP A 268 13.98 -7.80 -2.67
CA ASP A 268 13.90 -8.21 -4.08
C ASP A 268 12.49 -8.69 -4.49
N ILE A 269 11.45 -8.03 -4.00
CA ILE A 269 10.05 -8.43 -4.24
C ILE A 269 9.70 -8.52 -5.72
N ALA A 270 10.29 -7.65 -6.56
CA ALA A 270 10.05 -7.69 -8.00
C ALA A 270 10.57 -8.98 -8.65
N ASP A 271 11.72 -9.49 -8.20
CA ASP A 271 12.31 -10.75 -8.68
C ASP A 271 11.46 -11.94 -8.19
N ILE A 272 11.03 -11.89 -6.94
CA ILE A 272 10.12 -12.90 -6.36
C ILE A 272 8.83 -12.95 -7.18
N MET A 273 8.20 -11.81 -7.46
CA MET A 273 6.97 -11.79 -8.27
C MET A 273 7.16 -12.46 -9.63
N ARG A 274 8.29 -12.22 -10.34
CA ARG A 274 8.59 -12.87 -11.61
C ARG A 274 8.84 -14.38 -11.51
N GLY A 275 9.15 -14.85 -10.33
CA GLY A 275 9.37 -16.27 -10.05
C GLY A 275 8.10 -17.04 -9.63
N LEU A 276 6.95 -16.37 -9.50
CA LEU A 276 5.68 -16.99 -9.13
C LEU A 276 4.84 -17.37 -10.36
N ASP A 277 3.91 -18.29 -10.17
CA ASP A 277 2.87 -18.66 -11.14
C ASP A 277 1.49 -18.08 -10.78
N CYS A 278 1.28 -17.73 -9.49
CA CYS A 278 0.04 -17.13 -8.99
C CYS A 278 0.34 -16.36 -7.71
N PHE A 279 -0.29 -15.21 -7.56
CA PHE A 279 -0.25 -14.42 -6.33
C PHE A 279 -1.57 -14.52 -5.56
N VAL A 280 -1.51 -14.72 -4.25
CA VAL A 280 -2.70 -14.87 -3.40
C VAL A 280 -2.63 -13.89 -2.23
N LEU A 281 -3.70 -13.11 -2.02
CA LEU A 281 -3.84 -12.18 -0.89
C LEU A 281 -5.12 -12.46 -0.11
N PRO A 282 -5.07 -13.18 1.02
CA PRO A 282 -6.24 -13.60 1.80
C PRO A 282 -6.67 -12.59 2.87
N SER A 283 -6.27 -11.34 2.78
CA SER A 283 -6.45 -10.32 3.81
C SER A 283 -7.90 -10.20 4.30
N ARG A 284 -8.06 -9.84 5.58
CA ARG A 284 -9.36 -9.52 6.20
C ARG A 284 -9.75 -8.05 6.04
N ALA A 285 -8.77 -7.18 5.83
CA ALA A 285 -9.00 -5.76 5.53
C ALA A 285 -7.85 -5.18 4.72
N GLU A 286 -8.17 -4.28 3.80
CA GLU A 286 -7.23 -3.52 2.98
C GLU A 286 -7.74 -2.09 2.77
N GLY A 287 -6.81 -1.14 2.61
CA GLY A 287 -7.13 0.15 2.00
C GLY A 287 -7.09 0.03 0.48
N ILE A 288 -5.87 0.01 -0.06
CA ILE A 288 -5.48 -0.43 -1.41
C ILE A 288 -4.22 -1.27 -1.23
N SER A 289 -4.22 -2.47 -1.78
CA SER A 289 -3.08 -3.38 -1.63
C SER A 289 -2.00 -3.08 -2.66
N ASN A 290 -0.82 -2.65 -2.17
CA ASN A 290 0.35 -2.47 -3.03
C ASN A 290 0.81 -3.80 -3.63
N THR A 291 0.75 -4.90 -2.88
CA THR A 291 1.18 -6.21 -3.38
C THR A 291 0.26 -6.77 -4.47
N ILE A 292 -1.04 -6.41 -4.47
CA ILE A 292 -1.91 -6.67 -5.62
C ILE A 292 -1.46 -5.84 -6.84
N LEU A 293 -1.16 -4.55 -6.65
CA LEU A 293 -0.67 -3.70 -7.74
C LEU A 293 0.66 -4.23 -8.31
N GLU A 294 1.57 -4.67 -7.46
CA GLU A 294 2.85 -5.28 -7.82
C GLU A 294 2.65 -6.58 -8.61
N ALA A 295 1.72 -7.44 -8.16
CA ALA A 295 1.36 -8.68 -8.86
C ALA A 295 0.68 -8.39 -10.22
N MET A 296 -0.23 -7.41 -10.30
CA MET A 296 -0.82 -6.94 -11.56
C MET A 296 0.27 -6.48 -12.53
N ALA A 297 1.17 -5.63 -12.05
CA ALA A 297 2.28 -5.11 -12.83
C ALA A 297 3.25 -6.20 -13.28
N SER A 298 3.45 -7.26 -12.51
CA SER A 298 4.26 -8.43 -12.87
C SER A 298 3.53 -9.42 -13.78
N ARG A 299 2.30 -9.13 -14.21
CA ARG A 299 1.46 -10.02 -15.03
C ARG A 299 1.23 -11.38 -14.37
N LEU A 300 0.96 -11.39 -13.05
CA LEU A 300 0.60 -12.60 -12.33
C LEU A 300 -0.93 -12.80 -12.31
N PRO A 301 -1.41 -14.05 -12.39
CA PRO A 301 -2.77 -14.39 -11.99
C PRO A 301 -2.97 -14.09 -10.50
N ILE A 302 -4.08 -13.42 -10.13
CA ILE A 302 -4.30 -12.93 -8.78
C ILE A 302 -5.57 -13.54 -8.21
N ILE A 303 -5.46 -14.04 -6.98
CA ILE A 303 -6.60 -14.43 -6.15
C ILE A 303 -6.55 -13.57 -4.89
N ALA A 304 -7.61 -12.85 -4.59
CA ALA A 304 -7.66 -12.02 -3.39
C ALA A 304 -9.03 -12.09 -2.70
N THR A 305 -9.08 -11.62 -1.47
CA THR A 305 -10.34 -11.48 -0.75
C THR A 305 -11.08 -10.21 -1.15
N ARG A 306 -12.41 -10.27 -1.13
CA ARG A 306 -13.32 -9.15 -1.42
C ARG A 306 -13.44 -8.23 -0.20
N VAL A 307 -12.37 -7.50 0.12
CA VAL A 307 -12.32 -6.57 1.26
C VAL A 307 -11.77 -5.22 0.84
N GLY A 308 -12.23 -4.16 1.51
CA GLY A 308 -11.74 -2.79 1.31
C GLY A 308 -11.70 -2.38 -0.16
N GLY A 309 -10.54 -1.91 -0.62
CA GLY A 309 -10.32 -1.49 -2.00
C GLY A 309 -9.93 -2.61 -2.98
N ASN A 310 -9.80 -3.87 -2.55
CA ASN A 310 -9.46 -4.97 -3.47
C ASN A 310 -10.44 -5.11 -4.66
N PRO A 311 -11.77 -4.93 -4.50
CA PRO A 311 -12.71 -4.93 -5.62
C PRO A 311 -12.53 -3.78 -6.62
N GLU A 312 -11.81 -2.74 -6.25
CA GLU A 312 -11.48 -1.61 -7.14
C GLU A 312 -10.26 -1.90 -8.02
N LEU A 313 -9.39 -2.84 -7.57
CA LEU A 313 -8.21 -3.32 -8.28
C LEU A 313 -8.53 -4.52 -9.15
N ILE A 314 -9.38 -5.44 -8.66
CA ILE A 314 -9.67 -6.72 -9.29
C ILE A 314 -11.14 -6.80 -9.69
N GLU A 315 -11.38 -6.93 -10.98
CA GLU A 315 -12.66 -7.33 -11.54
C GLU A 315 -12.69 -8.87 -11.65
N SER A 316 -13.53 -9.50 -10.78
CA SER A 316 -13.58 -10.96 -10.66
C SER A 316 -14.05 -11.60 -11.96
N GLY A 317 -13.27 -12.56 -12.47
CA GLY A 317 -13.53 -13.24 -13.76
C GLY A 317 -12.91 -12.53 -14.98
N LEU A 318 -12.33 -11.32 -14.81
CA LEU A 318 -11.66 -10.59 -15.88
C LEU A 318 -10.17 -10.34 -15.57
N THR A 319 -9.85 -9.77 -14.41
CA THR A 319 -8.47 -9.43 -14.02
C THR A 319 -7.94 -10.25 -12.86
N GLY A 320 -8.77 -11.13 -12.29
CA GLY A 320 -8.43 -11.98 -11.16
C GLY A 320 -9.64 -12.71 -10.60
N VAL A 321 -9.47 -13.29 -9.42
CA VAL A 321 -10.56 -13.96 -8.68
C VAL A 321 -10.69 -13.30 -7.30
N LEU A 322 -11.92 -12.95 -6.93
CA LEU A 322 -12.26 -12.44 -5.60
C LEU A 322 -13.08 -13.48 -4.83
N VAL A 323 -12.58 -13.87 -3.66
CA VAL A 323 -13.26 -14.77 -2.72
C VAL A 323 -13.71 -14.03 -1.46
N ARG A 324 -14.58 -14.64 -0.65
CA ARG A 324 -14.91 -14.07 0.67
C ARG A 324 -13.72 -14.16 1.62
N PRO A 325 -13.52 -13.20 2.54
CA PRO A 325 -12.50 -13.30 3.56
C PRO A 325 -12.72 -14.55 4.43
N THR A 326 -11.63 -15.17 4.89
CA THR A 326 -11.62 -16.40 5.71
C THR A 326 -12.22 -17.66 5.05
N ASP A 327 -12.61 -17.60 3.78
CA ASP A 327 -13.18 -18.72 3.03
C ASP A 327 -12.07 -19.61 2.44
N THR A 328 -11.61 -20.55 3.25
CA THR A 328 -10.55 -21.51 2.90
C THR A 328 -10.93 -22.39 1.69
N GLU A 329 -12.20 -22.82 1.58
CA GLU A 329 -12.67 -23.66 0.48
C GLU A 329 -12.68 -22.89 -0.85
N ALA A 330 -13.27 -21.69 -0.87
CA ALA A 330 -13.30 -20.88 -2.08
C ALA A 330 -11.88 -20.53 -2.55
N LEU A 331 -10.97 -20.25 -1.60
CA LEU A 331 -9.57 -19.93 -1.90
C LEU A 331 -8.85 -21.16 -2.50
N ALA A 332 -9.06 -22.36 -1.94
CA ALA A 332 -8.50 -23.60 -2.45
C ALA A 332 -9.01 -23.92 -3.87
N HIS A 333 -10.31 -23.77 -4.11
CA HIS A 333 -10.90 -23.98 -5.43
C HIS A 333 -10.40 -22.95 -6.47
N ALA A 334 -10.24 -21.68 -6.10
CA ALA A 334 -9.67 -20.66 -6.98
C ALA A 334 -8.21 -20.98 -7.35
N MET A 335 -7.40 -21.45 -6.41
CA MET A 335 -6.04 -21.92 -6.67
C MET A 335 -6.02 -23.11 -7.62
N LEU A 336 -6.89 -24.09 -7.41
CA LEU A 336 -7.02 -25.25 -8.30
C LEU A 336 -7.50 -24.86 -9.70
N ALA A 337 -8.44 -23.94 -9.82
CA ALA A 337 -8.91 -23.45 -11.11
C ALA A 337 -7.76 -22.84 -11.92
N TYR A 338 -6.92 -21.98 -11.33
CA TYR A 338 -5.74 -21.43 -12.01
C TYR A 338 -4.65 -22.49 -12.27
N PHE A 339 -4.52 -23.46 -11.39
CA PHE A 339 -3.60 -24.58 -11.57
C PHE A 339 -3.97 -25.43 -12.77
N THR A 340 -5.25 -25.72 -12.99
CA THR A 340 -5.77 -26.58 -14.09
C THR A 340 -5.99 -25.80 -15.38
N GLU A 341 -6.56 -24.58 -15.29
CA GLU A 341 -6.93 -23.75 -16.43
C GLU A 341 -5.93 -22.61 -16.69
N ARG A 342 -4.71 -22.98 -17.11
CA ARG A 342 -3.61 -22.03 -17.36
C ARG A 342 -3.94 -20.93 -18.38
N SER A 343 -4.81 -21.22 -19.33
CA SER A 343 -5.28 -20.25 -20.33
C SER A 343 -6.10 -19.13 -19.69
N MET A 344 -7.00 -19.48 -18.76
CA MET A 344 -7.78 -18.52 -17.99
C MET A 344 -6.87 -17.66 -17.12
N ALA A 345 -5.95 -18.30 -16.37
CA ALA A 345 -4.98 -17.61 -15.53
C ALA A 345 -4.17 -16.55 -16.32
N ARG A 346 -3.66 -16.93 -17.50
CA ARG A 346 -2.91 -16.01 -18.38
C ARG A 346 -3.76 -14.86 -18.93
N ARG A 347 -5.04 -15.12 -19.29
CA ARG A 347 -5.94 -14.04 -19.74
C ARG A 347 -6.17 -13.00 -18.62
N HIS A 348 -6.49 -13.47 -17.40
CA HIS A 348 -6.68 -12.58 -16.25
C HIS A 348 -5.42 -11.78 -15.95
N ALA A 349 -4.26 -12.41 -15.93
CA ALA A 349 -2.98 -11.77 -15.70
C ALA A 349 -2.65 -10.68 -16.73
N LYS A 350 -2.91 -10.93 -18.02
CA LYS A 350 -2.72 -9.93 -19.09
C LYS A 350 -3.66 -8.74 -18.93
N ALA A 351 -4.93 -9.00 -18.61
CA ALA A 351 -5.90 -7.92 -18.35
C ALA A 351 -5.52 -7.10 -17.10
N ALA A 352 -5.09 -7.76 -16.02
CA ALA A 352 -4.63 -7.10 -14.80
C ALA A 352 -3.42 -6.18 -15.06
N ARG A 353 -2.41 -6.64 -15.81
CA ARG A 353 -1.24 -5.83 -16.19
C ARG A 353 -1.65 -4.57 -16.94
N ARG A 354 -2.53 -4.67 -17.93
CA ARG A 354 -3.03 -3.52 -18.69
C ARG A 354 -3.70 -2.48 -17.76
N ILE A 355 -4.48 -2.93 -16.78
CA ILE A 355 -5.12 -2.04 -15.81
C ILE A 355 -4.05 -1.37 -14.90
N ALA A 356 -3.02 -2.10 -14.46
CA ALA A 356 -1.92 -1.52 -13.69
C ALA A 356 -1.22 -0.39 -14.46
N GLU A 357 -0.90 -0.62 -15.73
CA GLU A 357 -0.23 0.36 -16.59
C GLU A 357 -1.08 1.61 -16.86
N THR A 358 -2.38 1.46 -17.07
CA THR A 358 -3.26 2.57 -17.49
C THR A 358 -3.86 3.35 -16.31
N ARG A 359 -4.18 2.67 -15.20
CA ARG A 359 -4.91 3.28 -14.08
C ARG A 359 -4.09 3.44 -12.81
N PHE A 360 -3.10 2.59 -12.60
CA PHE A 360 -2.38 2.48 -11.33
C PHE A 360 -0.86 2.65 -11.49
N SER A 361 -0.40 3.31 -12.54
CA SER A 361 1.02 3.63 -12.70
C SER A 361 1.49 4.68 -11.68
N LEU A 362 2.79 4.67 -11.34
CA LEU A 362 3.38 5.72 -10.50
C LEU A 362 3.23 7.10 -11.12
N ALA A 363 3.38 7.21 -12.44
CA ALA A 363 3.21 8.49 -13.14
C ALA A 363 1.82 9.09 -12.91
N ARG A 364 0.77 8.24 -12.96
CA ARG A 364 -0.60 8.68 -12.69
C ARG A 364 -0.75 9.15 -11.24
N MET A 365 -0.29 8.36 -10.28
CA MET A 365 -0.35 8.74 -8.85
C MET A 365 0.36 10.07 -8.59
N VAL A 366 1.58 10.25 -9.11
CA VAL A 366 2.36 11.48 -8.94
C VAL A 366 1.65 12.66 -9.58
N GLY A 367 1.08 12.50 -10.78
CA GLY A 367 0.28 13.52 -11.46
C GLY A 367 -0.92 13.94 -10.62
N ASP A 368 -1.71 12.98 -10.12
CA ASP A 368 -2.88 13.25 -9.29
C ASP A 368 -2.53 13.99 -7.98
N TYR A 369 -1.39 13.65 -7.32
CA TYR A 369 -0.90 14.38 -6.15
C TYR A 369 -0.39 15.77 -6.48
N THR A 370 0.31 15.94 -7.61
CA THR A 370 0.79 17.24 -8.09
C THR A 370 -0.39 18.18 -8.32
N GLU A 371 -1.39 17.73 -9.07
CA GLU A 371 -2.62 18.50 -9.32
C GLU A 371 -3.35 18.87 -8.01
N LEU A 372 -3.45 17.93 -7.05
CA LEU A 372 -4.04 18.22 -5.75
C LEU A 372 -3.29 19.31 -5.00
N TYR A 373 -1.97 19.27 -4.99
CA TYR A 373 -1.13 20.24 -4.27
C TYR A 373 -1.22 21.63 -4.93
N GLU A 374 -1.13 21.69 -6.25
CA GLU A 374 -1.24 22.93 -7.03
C GLU A 374 -2.60 23.62 -6.80
N ARG A 375 -3.70 22.90 -7.03
CA ARG A 375 -5.05 23.42 -6.80
C ARG A 375 -5.29 23.87 -5.37
N SER A 376 -4.70 23.16 -4.41
CA SER A 376 -4.83 23.51 -2.99
C SER A 376 -4.07 24.80 -2.65
N LEU A 377 -2.89 25.02 -3.23
CA LEU A 377 -2.10 26.25 -3.06
C LEU A 377 -2.78 27.43 -3.77
N GLU A 378 -3.26 27.25 -4.99
CA GLU A 378 -4.02 28.26 -5.73
C GLU A 378 -5.26 28.72 -4.96
N SER A 379 -6.01 27.75 -4.37
CA SER A 379 -7.17 28.04 -3.52
C SER A 379 -6.81 28.83 -2.25
N ALA A 380 -5.54 28.76 -1.81
CA ALA A 380 -4.99 29.54 -0.71
C ALA A 380 -4.31 30.84 -1.14
N GLY A 381 -4.43 31.25 -2.42
CA GLY A 381 -3.83 32.46 -2.98
C GLY A 381 -2.32 32.38 -3.22
N ILE A 382 -1.76 31.18 -3.26
CA ILE A 382 -0.32 30.94 -3.47
C ILE A 382 -0.11 30.48 -4.92
N SER A 383 0.51 31.33 -5.75
CA SER A 383 0.86 30.97 -7.12
C SER A 383 1.99 29.95 -7.16
N VAL A 384 1.75 28.81 -7.78
CA VAL A 384 2.77 27.80 -8.13
C VAL A 384 3.11 28.04 -9.60
N ARG A 385 4.34 28.46 -9.89
CA ARG A 385 4.83 28.50 -11.26
C ARG A 385 5.15 27.08 -11.71
N CYS A 386 4.17 26.40 -12.28
CA CYS A 386 4.45 25.18 -13.06
C CYS A 386 4.89 25.58 -14.46
N ALA A 387 6.03 25.08 -14.90
CA ALA A 387 6.33 25.02 -16.32
C ALA A 387 5.34 24.03 -16.95
N GLN A 388 4.34 24.55 -17.66
CA GLN A 388 3.55 23.76 -18.64
C GLN A 388 4.53 23.23 -19.68
N GLY A 389 4.85 21.94 -19.60
CA GLY A 389 5.75 21.32 -20.56
C GLY A 389 6.10 19.89 -20.20
N LEU A 390 5.11 19.00 -20.15
CA LEU A 390 5.28 17.54 -20.26
C LEU A 390 3.92 16.88 -20.57
N ALA A 391 3.29 17.34 -21.65
CA ALA A 391 2.19 16.63 -22.29
C ALA A 391 2.41 16.67 -23.78
N ALA A 392 3.36 15.83 -24.28
CA ALA A 392 3.45 15.34 -25.64
C ALA A 392 4.83 14.68 -25.81
N GLY A 393 4.87 13.37 -25.79
CA GLY A 393 6.05 12.54 -26.05
C GLY A 393 5.73 11.09 -25.80
#